data_7111d7599ed59258f7b74914f1db0221
#
_entry.id   7111d7599ed59258f7b74914f1db0221
#
_cell.length_a   1.000
_cell.length_b   1.000
_cell.length_c   1.000
_cell.angle_alpha   90.00
_cell.angle_beta   90.00
_cell.angle_gamma   90.00
#
_symmetry.space_group_name_H-M   'P 1'
#
loop_
_entity.id
_entity.type
_entity.pdbx_description
1 polymer ?
#
loop_
_entity_poly.entity_id
_entity_poly.type
_entity_poly.pdbx_seq_one_letter_code
_entity_poly.pdbx_strand_id
1 'polypeptide(L)'
;MNEYLKNIKYRTLLNSDLIDSIGNSLYDIVFVIYASTVSNKSLAVSLASMATIVPALLSVIIGVWADRASKKVNYMILTRLSQALLFMALAFLIGLNKSFGLFLVLLLINIISDILGNFGNGLSLPLLQHSVAEKDLNSAMGLYTASNTTIQLIFQAIGATLIVGFNYNYPLF
;
A
#
# COMPACT_ATOMS: atom_id res chain seq x y z
N MET A 1 10.32 13.89 -17.68
CA MET A 1 10.88 12.66 -18.33
C MET A 1 12.41 12.63 -18.36
N ASN A 2 13.09 13.78 -18.48
CA ASN A 2 14.56 13.83 -18.50
C ASN A 2 15.24 13.35 -17.19
N GLU A 3 14.68 13.66 -16.02
CA GLU A 3 15.26 13.29 -14.72
C GLU A 3 15.21 11.79 -14.44
N TYR A 4 14.15 11.09 -14.83
CA TYR A 4 14.09 9.64 -14.71
C TYR A 4 15.22 8.93 -15.46
N LEU A 5 15.58 9.43 -16.64
CA LEU A 5 16.62 8.82 -17.47
C LEU A 5 18.03 9.18 -16.99
N LYS A 6 18.24 10.38 -16.47
CA LYS A 6 19.57 10.92 -16.13
C LYS A 6 19.97 10.69 -14.68
N ASN A 7 19.02 10.67 -13.76
CA ASN A 7 19.28 10.61 -12.33
C ASN A 7 19.00 9.21 -11.75
N ILE A 8 20.07 8.46 -11.53
CA ILE A 8 19.96 7.08 -11.03
C ILE A 8 19.32 7.01 -9.61
N LYS A 9 19.62 8.01 -8.75
CA LYS A 9 19.05 8.04 -7.37
C LYS A 9 17.55 8.24 -7.44
N TYR A 10 17.09 9.24 -8.19
CA TYR A 10 15.67 9.50 -8.38
C TYR A 10 14.96 8.28 -8.98
N ARG A 11 15.53 7.67 -10.02
CA ARG A 11 14.96 6.48 -10.66
C ARG A 11 14.83 5.30 -9.70
N THR A 12 15.87 5.04 -8.90
CA THR A 12 15.83 3.93 -7.92
C THR A 12 14.78 4.15 -6.85
N LEU A 13 14.67 5.37 -6.29
CA LEU A 13 13.66 5.72 -5.30
C LEU A 13 12.26 5.62 -5.90
N LEU A 14 12.03 6.21 -7.08
CA LEU A 14 10.74 6.16 -7.76
C LEU A 14 10.32 4.70 -8.03
N ASN A 15 11.21 3.88 -8.59
CA ASN A 15 10.88 2.48 -8.87
C ASN A 15 10.59 1.69 -7.59
N SER A 16 11.30 1.96 -6.49
CA SER A 16 11.03 1.34 -5.20
C SER A 16 9.62 1.68 -4.72
N ASP A 17 9.20 2.94 -4.83
CA ASP A 17 7.87 3.39 -4.42
C ASP A 17 6.76 2.85 -5.34
N LEU A 18 7.02 2.73 -6.64
CA LEU A 18 6.08 2.14 -7.58
C LEU A 18 5.86 0.64 -7.31
N ILE A 19 6.91 -0.10 -7.02
CA ILE A 19 6.83 -1.52 -6.64
C ILE A 19 6.04 -1.68 -5.34
N ASP A 20 6.29 -0.81 -4.37
CA ASP A 20 5.53 -0.80 -3.12
C ASP A 20 4.04 -0.49 -3.34
N SER A 21 3.73 0.51 -4.16
CA SER A 21 2.35 0.85 -4.53
C SER A 21 1.62 -0.31 -5.21
N ILE A 22 2.31 -1.07 -6.05
CA ILE A 22 1.77 -2.29 -6.67
C ILE A 22 1.51 -3.36 -5.60
N GLY A 23 2.48 -3.59 -4.71
CA GLY A 23 2.35 -4.56 -3.62
C GLY A 23 1.17 -4.26 -2.70
N ASN A 24 1.07 -3.01 -2.25
CA ASN A 24 -0.05 -2.55 -1.41
C ASN A 24 -1.40 -2.70 -2.12
N SER A 25 -1.48 -2.30 -3.39
CA SER A 25 -2.72 -2.41 -4.17
C SER A 25 -3.17 -3.86 -4.38
N LEU A 26 -2.23 -4.77 -4.63
CA LEU A 26 -2.50 -6.22 -4.71
C LEU A 26 -2.99 -6.76 -3.36
N TYR A 27 -2.32 -6.35 -2.27
CA TYR A 27 -2.71 -6.73 -0.93
C TYR A 27 -4.15 -6.32 -0.64
N ASP A 28 -4.51 -5.07 -0.91
CA ASP A 28 -5.86 -4.52 -0.67
C ASP A 28 -6.93 -5.31 -1.42
N ILE A 29 -6.68 -5.62 -2.69
CA ILE A 29 -7.60 -6.42 -3.51
C ILE A 29 -7.82 -7.81 -2.88
N VAL A 30 -6.74 -8.50 -2.56
CA VAL A 30 -6.77 -9.84 -1.97
C VAL A 30 -7.49 -9.82 -0.62
N PHE A 31 -7.22 -8.82 0.21
CA PHE A 31 -7.85 -8.66 1.52
C PHE A 31 -9.36 -8.42 1.40
N VAL A 32 -9.82 -7.55 0.52
CA VAL A 32 -11.25 -7.29 0.30
C VAL A 32 -11.97 -8.53 -0.27
N ILE A 33 -11.33 -9.26 -1.20
CA ILE A 33 -11.87 -10.53 -1.70
C ILE A 33 -11.99 -11.53 -0.55
N TYR A 34 -10.98 -11.66 0.29
CA TYR A 34 -11.05 -12.55 1.46
C TYR A 34 -12.20 -12.15 2.41
N ALA A 35 -12.34 -10.85 2.72
CA ALA A 35 -13.42 -10.33 3.55
C ALA A 35 -14.81 -10.72 3.02
N SER A 36 -14.98 -10.79 1.70
CA SER A 36 -16.23 -11.20 1.06
C SER A 36 -16.52 -12.71 1.15
N THR A 37 -15.55 -13.53 1.54
CA THR A 37 -15.68 -15.00 1.62
C THR A 37 -15.93 -15.56 3.01
N VAL A 38 -15.85 -14.73 4.07
CA VAL A 38 -16.11 -15.19 5.45
C VAL A 38 -17.59 -15.18 5.79
N SER A 39 -17.98 -15.97 6.79
CA SER A 39 -19.39 -16.21 7.16
C SER A 39 -20.18 -14.93 7.46
N ASN A 40 -19.55 -13.92 8.09
CA ASN A 40 -20.15 -12.62 8.42
C ASN A 40 -19.72 -11.54 7.43
N LYS A 41 -20.03 -11.71 6.14
CA LYS A 41 -19.57 -10.84 5.04
C LYS A 41 -19.81 -9.34 5.27
N SER A 42 -21.05 -8.97 5.63
CA SER A 42 -21.41 -7.56 5.82
C SER A 42 -20.53 -6.90 6.89
N LEU A 43 -20.33 -7.58 8.01
CA LEU A 43 -19.50 -7.10 9.10
C LEU A 43 -18.02 -7.07 8.71
N ALA A 44 -17.53 -8.10 8.00
CA ALA A 44 -16.15 -8.17 7.54
C ALA A 44 -15.82 -7.05 6.53
N VAL A 45 -16.69 -6.83 5.55
CA VAL A 45 -16.51 -5.75 4.56
C VAL A 45 -16.59 -4.37 5.23
N SER A 46 -17.52 -4.19 6.20
CA SER A 46 -17.60 -2.93 6.95
C SER A 46 -16.34 -2.69 7.78
N LEU A 47 -15.81 -3.69 8.46
CA LEU A 47 -14.56 -3.59 9.22
C LEU A 47 -13.36 -3.33 8.29
N ALA A 48 -13.29 -4.00 7.14
CA ALA A 48 -12.25 -3.75 6.14
C ALA A 48 -12.28 -2.30 5.65
N SER A 49 -13.47 -1.75 5.37
CA SER A 49 -13.62 -0.36 4.97
C SER A 49 -13.26 0.62 6.10
N MET A 50 -13.56 0.29 7.36
CA MET A 50 -13.17 1.12 8.51
C MET A 50 -11.68 1.05 8.80
N ALA A 51 -11.00 -0.05 8.47
CA ALA A 51 -9.57 -0.22 8.70
C ALA A 51 -8.72 0.82 7.96
N THR A 52 -9.16 1.29 6.80
CA THR A 52 -8.46 2.33 6.03
C THR A 52 -8.47 3.70 6.74
N ILE A 53 -9.41 3.93 7.65
CA ILE A 53 -9.52 5.18 8.40
C ILE A 53 -8.40 5.28 9.45
N VAL A 54 -8.00 4.18 10.06
CA VAL A 54 -6.99 4.17 11.13
C VAL A 54 -5.64 4.73 10.66
N PRO A 55 -5.03 4.25 9.58
CA PRO A 55 -3.79 4.83 9.05
C PRO A 55 -3.97 6.29 8.60
N ALA A 56 -5.13 6.65 8.06
CA ALA A 56 -5.43 8.03 7.66
C ALA A 56 -5.45 8.99 8.86
N LEU A 57 -6.08 8.62 9.98
CA LEU A 57 -6.07 9.40 11.22
C LEU A 57 -4.66 9.52 11.82
N LEU A 58 -3.85 8.48 11.72
CA LEU A 58 -2.48 8.46 12.22
C LEU A 58 -1.48 9.15 11.28
N SER A 59 -1.86 9.50 10.07
CA SER A 59 -0.97 10.01 9.02
C SER A 59 -0.18 11.25 9.46
N VAL A 60 -0.78 12.16 10.22
CA VAL A 60 -0.11 13.35 10.75
C VAL A 60 1.01 12.97 11.73
N ILE A 61 0.73 12.05 12.65
CA ILE A 61 1.72 11.58 13.65
C ILE A 61 2.84 10.83 12.94
N ILE A 62 2.48 9.97 11.99
CA ILE A 62 3.41 9.19 11.18
C ILE A 62 4.31 10.13 10.37
N GLY A 63 3.76 11.20 9.78
CA GLY A 63 4.50 12.21 9.05
C GLY A 63 5.54 12.92 9.94
N VAL A 64 5.15 13.34 11.13
CA VAL A 64 6.08 13.95 12.10
C VAL A 64 7.22 12.99 12.48
N TRP A 65 6.95 11.72 12.64
CA TRP A 65 7.99 10.71 12.92
C TRP A 65 8.93 10.49 11.73
N ALA A 66 8.38 10.45 10.51
CA ALA A 66 9.17 10.35 9.30
C ALA A 66 10.08 11.57 9.10
N ASP A 67 9.59 12.77 9.38
CA ASP A 67 10.39 14.01 9.28
C ASP A 67 11.54 14.03 10.27
N ARG A 68 11.31 13.59 11.49
CA ARG A 68 12.34 13.53 12.56
C ARG A 68 13.37 12.41 12.39
N ALA A 69 13.12 11.46 11.49
CA ALA A 69 14.01 10.35 11.27
C ALA A 69 15.37 10.79 10.71
N SER A 70 16.45 10.57 11.45
CA SER A 70 17.81 10.93 11.04
C SER A 70 18.39 10.03 9.95
N LYS A 71 18.04 8.72 9.97
CA LYS A 71 18.53 7.70 9.02
C LYS A 71 17.42 7.27 8.06
N LYS A 72 16.88 8.20 7.26
CA LYS A 72 15.71 7.98 6.40
C LYS A 72 15.84 6.73 5.51
N VAL A 73 16.98 6.52 4.87
CA VAL A 73 17.21 5.36 3.98
C VAL A 73 17.11 4.04 4.74
N ASN A 74 17.74 3.95 5.92
CA ASN A 74 17.71 2.73 6.72
C ASN A 74 16.30 2.39 7.20
N TYR A 75 15.56 3.39 7.67
CA TYR A 75 14.16 3.21 8.07
C TYR A 75 13.26 2.85 6.88
N MET A 76 13.50 3.44 5.71
CA MET A 76 12.78 3.07 4.49
C MET A 76 13.02 1.61 4.11
N ILE A 77 14.27 1.13 4.15
CA ILE A 77 14.59 -0.29 3.90
C ILE A 77 13.89 -1.18 4.94
N LEU A 78 13.95 -0.81 6.20
CA LEU A 78 13.31 -1.58 7.28
C LEU A 78 11.79 -1.67 7.07
N THR A 79 11.11 -0.58 6.74
CA THR A 79 9.67 -0.60 6.47
C THR A 79 9.33 -1.49 5.28
N ARG A 80 10.08 -1.42 4.17
CA ARG A 80 9.86 -2.26 2.99
C ARG A 80 10.06 -3.75 3.29
N LEU A 81 11.10 -4.10 4.07
CA LEU A 81 11.32 -5.47 4.50
C LEU A 81 10.19 -5.96 5.42
N SER A 82 9.77 -5.12 6.37
CA SER A 82 8.64 -5.46 7.26
C SER A 82 7.35 -5.68 6.48
N GLN A 83 7.04 -4.83 5.51
CA GLN A 83 5.87 -5.01 4.63
C GLN A 83 5.97 -6.30 3.80
N ALA A 84 7.14 -6.61 3.24
CA ALA A 84 7.36 -7.87 2.51
C ALA A 84 7.10 -9.09 3.40
N LEU A 85 7.54 -9.08 4.66
CA LEU A 85 7.24 -10.13 5.63
C LEU A 85 5.75 -10.24 5.94
N LEU A 86 5.04 -9.10 6.10
CA LEU A 86 3.60 -9.09 6.32
C LEU A 86 2.85 -9.64 5.10
N PHE A 87 3.28 -9.33 3.88
CA PHE A 87 2.69 -9.86 2.65
C PHE A 87 2.90 -11.37 2.50
N MET A 88 4.10 -11.87 2.88
CA MET A 88 4.36 -13.31 2.94
C MET A 88 3.48 -14.01 3.99
N ALA A 89 3.35 -13.40 5.17
CA ALA A 89 2.46 -13.92 6.22
C ALA A 89 1.00 -13.97 5.75
N LEU A 90 0.52 -12.93 5.06
CA LEU A 90 -0.82 -12.92 4.48
C LEU A 90 -0.98 -14.03 3.45
N ALA A 91 -0.04 -14.19 2.51
CA ALA A 91 -0.10 -15.21 1.48
C ALA A 91 -0.17 -16.63 2.07
N PHE A 92 0.53 -16.87 3.18
CA PHE A 92 0.48 -18.12 3.92
C PHE A 92 -0.86 -18.30 4.64
N LEU A 93 -1.33 -17.28 5.36
CA LEU A 93 -2.55 -17.33 6.17
C LEU A 93 -3.82 -17.48 5.33
N ILE A 94 -3.87 -16.88 4.15
CA ILE A 94 -5.03 -16.98 3.23
C ILE A 94 -5.29 -18.42 2.77
N GLY A 95 -4.26 -19.27 2.73
CA GLY A 95 -4.39 -20.68 2.41
C GLY A 95 -5.02 -21.53 3.51
N LEU A 96 -5.19 -20.99 4.71
CA LEU A 96 -5.80 -21.70 5.84
C LEU A 96 -7.33 -21.69 5.78
N ASN A 97 -7.98 -22.51 6.64
CA ASN A 97 -9.43 -22.58 6.72
C ASN A 97 -10.04 -21.20 7.02
N LYS A 98 -10.99 -20.80 6.18
CA LYS A 98 -11.66 -19.51 6.27
C LYS A 98 -12.46 -19.41 7.56
N SER A 99 -12.09 -18.44 8.40
CA SER A 99 -12.80 -18.14 9.65
C SER A 99 -12.83 -16.64 9.89
N PHE A 100 -13.82 -16.18 10.65
CA PHE A 100 -13.89 -14.78 11.05
C PHE A 100 -12.71 -14.38 11.97
N GLY A 101 -12.23 -15.32 12.80
CA GLY A 101 -11.02 -15.08 13.61
C GLY A 101 -9.77 -14.84 12.74
N LEU A 102 -9.57 -15.63 11.70
CA LEU A 102 -8.48 -15.42 10.74
C LEU A 102 -8.63 -14.08 10.01
N PHE A 103 -9.85 -13.69 9.64
CA PHE A 103 -10.11 -12.38 9.06
C PHE A 103 -9.65 -11.23 9.98
N LEU A 104 -9.91 -11.32 11.29
CA LEU A 104 -9.45 -10.30 12.24
C LEU A 104 -7.91 -10.21 12.31
N VAL A 105 -7.21 -11.35 12.23
CA VAL A 105 -5.75 -11.35 12.16
C VAL A 105 -5.27 -10.67 10.87
N LEU A 106 -5.87 -10.98 9.73
CA LEU A 106 -5.55 -10.35 8.45
C LEU A 106 -5.86 -8.85 8.47
N LEU A 107 -6.94 -8.43 9.12
CA LEU A 107 -7.30 -7.02 9.34
C LEU A 107 -6.21 -6.27 10.12
N LEU A 108 -5.70 -6.86 11.19
CA LEU A 108 -4.60 -6.26 11.96
C LEU A 108 -3.33 -6.15 11.13
N ILE A 109 -2.98 -7.19 10.37
CA ILE A 109 -1.83 -7.17 9.45
C ILE A 109 -2.00 -6.05 8.41
N ASN A 110 -3.22 -5.86 7.86
CA ASN A 110 -3.52 -4.78 6.92
C ASN A 110 -3.26 -3.40 7.55
N ILE A 111 -3.85 -3.13 8.71
CA ILE A 111 -3.66 -1.85 9.40
C ILE A 111 -2.17 -1.57 9.67
N ILE A 112 -1.42 -2.57 10.14
CA ILE A 112 0.01 -2.42 10.40
C ILE A 112 0.78 -2.16 9.10
N SER A 113 0.46 -2.87 8.02
CA SER A 113 1.07 -2.67 6.70
C SER A 113 0.84 -1.26 6.17
N ASP A 114 -0.38 -0.74 6.30
CA ASP A 114 -0.73 0.61 5.85
C ASP A 114 -0.02 1.70 6.67
N ILE A 115 0.12 1.49 7.98
CA ILE A 115 0.91 2.39 8.85
C ILE A 115 2.38 2.40 8.42
N LEU A 116 2.97 1.24 8.16
CA LEU A 116 4.34 1.11 7.67
C LEU A 116 4.50 1.75 6.28
N GLY A 117 3.53 1.56 5.38
CA GLY A 117 3.49 2.17 4.06
C GLY A 117 3.48 3.70 4.13
N ASN A 118 2.59 4.27 4.96
CA ASN A 118 2.52 5.72 5.17
C ASN A 118 3.83 6.27 5.76
N PHE A 119 4.45 5.56 6.69
CA PHE A 119 5.75 5.95 7.23
C PHE A 119 6.84 5.88 6.17
N GLY A 120 6.90 4.80 5.38
CA GLY A 120 7.83 4.62 4.27
C GLY A 120 7.70 5.74 3.22
N ASN A 121 6.48 6.10 2.84
CA ASN A 121 6.19 7.19 1.91
C ASN A 121 6.61 8.56 2.47
N GLY A 122 6.38 8.80 3.77
CA GLY A 122 6.86 9.99 4.46
C GLY A 122 8.39 10.11 4.47
N LEU A 123 9.11 8.99 4.50
CA LEU A 123 10.58 8.96 4.39
C LEU A 123 11.05 9.16 2.94
N SER A 124 10.36 8.55 1.97
CA SER A 124 10.74 8.53 0.56
C SER A 124 10.58 9.88 -0.12
N LEU A 125 9.48 10.59 0.15
CA LEU A 125 9.16 11.85 -0.52
C LEU A 125 10.25 12.92 -0.38
N PRO A 126 10.77 13.23 0.82
CA PRO A 126 11.89 14.17 0.97
C PRO A 126 13.17 13.68 0.26
N LEU A 127 13.44 12.37 0.25
CA LEU A 127 14.61 11.81 -0.45
C LEU A 127 14.49 11.99 -1.96
N LEU A 128 13.30 11.79 -2.53
CA LEU A 128 13.01 12.05 -3.94
C LEU A 128 13.22 13.54 -4.27
N GLN A 129 12.67 14.44 -3.45
CA GLN A 129 12.81 15.87 -3.65
C GLN A 129 14.27 16.33 -3.63
N HIS A 130 15.07 15.85 -2.67
CA HIS A 130 16.49 16.18 -2.56
C HIS A 130 17.37 15.49 -3.62
N SER A 131 16.86 14.50 -4.33
CA SER A 131 17.61 13.81 -5.38
C SER A 131 17.60 14.57 -6.70
N VAL A 132 16.73 15.58 -6.86
CA VAL A 132 16.49 16.30 -8.12
C VAL A 132 16.86 17.77 -7.97
N ALA A 133 17.36 18.39 -9.04
CA ALA A 133 17.65 19.82 -9.05
C ALA A 133 16.34 20.64 -8.96
N GLU A 134 16.40 21.81 -8.30
CA GLU A 134 15.23 22.68 -8.06
C GLU A 134 14.43 22.99 -9.32
N LYS A 135 15.12 23.27 -10.42
CA LYS A 135 14.50 23.56 -11.73
C LYS A 135 13.68 22.40 -12.31
N ASP A 136 14.00 21.16 -11.94
CA ASP A 136 13.37 19.93 -12.47
C ASP A 136 12.39 19.31 -11.45
N LEU A 137 12.31 19.86 -10.24
CA LEU A 137 11.53 19.35 -9.11
C LEU A 137 10.05 19.17 -9.47
N ASN A 138 9.42 20.17 -10.08
CA ASN A 138 8.00 20.11 -10.45
C ASN A 138 7.73 18.98 -11.46
N SER A 139 8.61 18.81 -12.43
CA SER A 139 8.48 17.72 -13.43
C SER A 139 8.67 16.34 -12.80
N ALA A 140 9.63 16.22 -11.89
CA ALA A 140 9.91 14.98 -11.18
C ALA A 140 8.74 14.59 -10.24
N MET A 141 8.22 15.55 -9.47
CA MET A 141 7.07 15.33 -8.60
C MET A 141 5.78 15.04 -9.40
N GLY A 142 5.61 15.71 -10.54
CA GLY A 142 4.52 15.40 -11.47
C GLY A 142 4.56 13.95 -11.97
N LEU A 143 5.74 13.48 -12.37
CA LEU A 143 5.94 12.08 -12.78
C LEU A 143 5.67 11.10 -11.63
N TYR A 144 6.19 11.39 -10.43
CA TYR A 144 5.94 10.59 -9.23
C TYR A 144 4.45 10.45 -8.95
N THR A 145 3.73 11.58 -8.86
CA THR A 145 2.29 11.59 -8.58
C THR A 145 1.49 10.90 -9.67
N ALA A 146 1.76 11.22 -10.94
CA ALA A 146 1.06 10.60 -12.07
C ALA A 146 1.26 9.08 -12.09
N SER A 147 2.48 8.60 -11.86
CA SER A 147 2.78 7.16 -11.85
C SER A 147 2.05 6.44 -10.71
N ASN A 148 2.11 6.97 -9.50
CA ASN A 148 1.41 6.38 -8.34
C ASN A 148 -0.11 6.40 -8.51
N THR A 149 -0.68 7.52 -8.96
CA THR A 149 -2.13 7.61 -9.22
C THR A 149 -2.56 6.64 -10.32
N THR A 150 -1.77 6.50 -11.36
CA THR A 150 -2.06 5.54 -12.45
C THR A 150 -2.09 4.10 -11.93
N ILE A 151 -1.10 3.70 -11.12
CA ILE A 151 -1.08 2.38 -10.49
C ILE A 151 -2.34 2.19 -9.65
N GLN A 152 -2.67 3.13 -8.76
CA GLN A 152 -3.84 3.04 -7.90
C GLN A 152 -5.13 2.89 -8.70
N LEU A 153 -5.34 3.69 -9.75
CA LEU A 153 -6.52 3.62 -10.60
C LEU A 153 -6.63 2.28 -11.34
N ILE A 154 -5.52 1.77 -11.88
CA ILE A 154 -5.48 0.46 -12.55
C ILE A 154 -5.89 -0.64 -11.57
N PHE A 155 -5.30 -0.68 -10.39
CA PHE A 155 -5.59 -1.72 -9.40
C PHE A 155 -6.98 -1.57 -8.79
N GLN A 156 -7.50 -0.36 -8.60
CA GLN A 156 -8.90 -0.15 -8.21
C GLN A 156 -9.87 -0.70 -9.25
N ALA A 157 -9.62 -0.46 -10.55
CA ALA A 157 -10.44 -1.00 -11.63
C ALA A 157 -10.38 -2.54 -11.68
N ILE A 158 -9.18 -3.13 -11.52
CA ILE A 158 -8.99 -4.58 -11.44
C ILE A 158 -9.74 -5.13 -10.22
N GLY A 159 -9.58 -4.53 -9.04
CA GLY A 159 -10.25 -4.95 -7.81
C GLY A 159 -11.77 -4.92 -7.94
N ALA A 160 -12.33 -3.84 -8.47
CA ALA A 160 -13.77 -3.72 -8.70
C ALA A 160 -14.27 -4.82 -9.66
N THR A 161 -13.56 -5.07 -10.75
CA THR A 161 -13.92 -6.11 -11.73
C THR A 161 -13.90 -7.50 -11.12
N LEU A 162 -12.87 -7.80 -10.32
CA LEU A 162 -12.75 -9.10 -9.64
C LEU A 162 -13.88 -9.30 -8.63
N ILE A 163 -14.21 -8.30 -7.83
CA ILE A 163 -15.30 -8.38 -6.84
C ILE A 163 -16.64 -8.65 -7.54
N VAL A 164 -16.93 -7.95 -8.63
CA VAL A 164 -18.14 -8.19 -9.42
C VAL A 164 -18.16 -9.59 -10.02
N GLY A 165 -17.02 -10.04 -10.59
CA GLY A 165 -16.89 -11.38 -11.17
C GLY A 165 -17.08 -12.51 -10.14
N PHE A 166 -16.56 -12.34 -8.93
CA PHE A 166 -16.75 -13.30 -7.84
C PHE A 166 -18.21 -13.35 -7.36
N ASN A 167 -18.88 -12.20 -7.23
CA ASN A 167 -20.29 -12.16 -6.83
C ASN A 167 -21.24 -12.78 -7.89
N TYR A 168 -20.87 -12.71 -9.17
CA TYR A 168 -21.68 -13.26 -10.27
C TYR A 168 -21.56 -14.80 -10.36
N ASN A 169 -20.37 -15.36 -10.08
CA ASN A 169 -20.11 -16.79 -10.17
C ASN A 169 -20.50 -17.58 -8.90
N TYR A 170 -20.73 -16.91 -7.80
CA TYR A 170 -21.22 -17.49 -6.54
C TYR A 170 -22.43 -16.69 -6.06
N PRO A 171 -23.64 -16.92 -6.67
CA PRO A 171 -24.85 -16.28 -6.19
C PRO A 171 -25.07 -16.66 -4.73
N LEU A 172 -25.22 -15.65 -3.91
CA LEU A 172 -25.39 -15.73 -2.47
C LEU A 172 -26.80 -16.23 -2.18
N PHE A 173 -26.92 -17.51 -1.84
CA PHE A 173 -28.05 -18.00 -1.10
C PHE A 173 -27.75 -17.99 0.39
#